data_f8d9c67464bade92c7087246b6fda95c
#
_entry.id   f8d9c67464bade92c7087246b6fda95c
#
_cell.length_a   1.000
_cell.length_b   1.000
_cell.length_c   1.000
_cell.angle_alpha   90.00
_cell.angle_beta   90.00
_cell.angle_gamma   90.00
#
_symmetry.space_group_name_H-M   'P 1'
#
loop_
_entity.id
_entity.type
_entity.pdbx_description
1 polymer ?
#
loop_
_entity_poly.entity_id
_entity_poly.type
_entity_poly.pdbx_seq_one_letter_code
_entity_poly.pdbx_strand_id
1 'polypeptide(L)'
;MSELLLQGGRVLDKSGDRLADVLIDSQGRIAEIGKGLKGTETLDVQGKIISSGFVDLNAYLGGPEDQLSETITSGTESAVKGGYTAVVAISRDPVVVDNASSVKALMELSQEALCEIIVAGSATLHNDAGTMSPLGEISATGVRMFSAIGPPLTDFETTRRIMEYSQKYEITLLYSCSNSFLSSNGAMNEGSVSSQLGIPGIPTVAEEIEV
;
A
#
# COMPACT_ATOMS: atom_id res chain seq x y z
N MET A 1 1.68 -29.14 -4.56
CA MET A 1 1.91 -28.58 -5.92
C MET A 1 3.18 -29.23 -6.47
N SER A 2 3.32 -29.41 -7.77
CA SER A 2 4.57 -29.83 -8.43
C SER A 2 5.56 -28.68 -8.43
N GLU A 3 6.85 -28.97 -8.59
CA GLU A 3 7.87 -27.94 -8.78
C GLU A 3 7.66 -27.24 -10.12
N LEU A 4 7.72 -25.90 -10.13
CA LEU A 4 7.59 -25.09 -11.34
C LEU A 4 8.95 -24.47 -11.71
N LEU A 5 9.40 -24.72 -12.93
CA LEU A 5 10.58 -24.08 -13.50
C LEU A 5 10.16 -22.95 -14.45
N LEU A 6 10.60 -21.73 -14.17
CA LEU A 6 10.55 -20.61 -15.09
C LEU A 6 11.86 -20.58 -15.87
N GLN A 7 11.82 -20.92 -17.17
CA GLN A 7 13.02 -21.14 -17.98
C GLN A 7 13.34 -19.97 -18.89
N GLY A 8 14.60 -19.53 -18.87
CA GLY A 8 15.15 -18.58 -19.83
C GLY A 8 14.74 -17.12 -19.65
N GLY A 9 14.23 -16.74 -18.49
CA GLY A 9 13.81 -15.37 -18.20
C GLY A 9 14.95 -14.42 -17.88
N ARG A 10 14.66 -13.13 -17.95
CA ARG A 10 15.54 -12.06 -17.47
C ARG A 10 15.17 -11.72 -16.02
N VAL A 11 15.98 -12.17 -15.08
CA VAL A 11 15.75 -11.99 -13.67
C VAL A 11 16.29 -10.64 -13.21
N LEU A 12 15.40 -9.83 -12.61
CA LEU A 12 15.73 -8.56 -11.94
C LEU A 12 15.54 -8.71 -10.43
N ASP A 13 16.61 -8.69 -9.68
CA ASP A 13 16.58 -8.77 -8.22
C ASP A 13 17.73 -7.95 -7.60
N LYS A 14 17.89 -8.01 -6.28
CA LYS A 14 18.98 -7.31 -5.56
C LYS A 14 20.40 -7.70 -6.03
N SER A 15 20.55 -8.83 -6.71
CA SER A 15 21.83 -9.29 -7.27
C SER A 15 22.08 -8.76 -8.68
N GLY A 16 21.15 -7.99 -9.24
CA GLY A 16 21.24 -7.33 -10.54
C GLY A 16 20.33 -7.94 -11.59
N ASP A 17 20.70 -7.72 -12.84
CA ASP A 17 19.98 -8.06 -14.05
C ASP A 17 20.73 -9.16 -14.80
N ARG A 18 20.10 -10.32 -14.99
CA ARG A 18 20.75 -11.47 -15.64
C ARG A 18 19.74 -12.43 -16.26
N LEU A 19 20.17 -13.16 -17.29
CA LEU A 19 19.42 -14.31 -17.82
C LEU A 19 19.63 -15.53 -16.92
N ALA A 20 18.55 -16.07 -16.37
CA ALA A 20 18.56 -17.24 -15.49
C ALA A 20 17.20 -17.94 -15.50
N ASP A 21 17.24 -19.19 -15.05
CA ASP A 21 16.06 -19.97 -14.72
C ASP A 21 15.71 -19.75 -13.24
N VAL A 22 14.43 -19.86 -12.87
CA VAL A 22 13.96 -19.79 -11.51
C VAL A 22 13.17 -21.06 -11.21
N LEU A 23 13.63 -21.82 -10.20
CA LEU A 23 12.93 -22.99 -9.71
C LEU A 23 12.08 -22.63 -8.49
N ILE A 24 10.80 -22.92 -8.58
CA ILE A 24 9.82 -22.75 -7.50
C ILE A 24 9.45 -24.12 -6.97
N ASP A 25 9.58 -24.31 -5.66
CA ASP A 25 9.28 -25.57 -4.99
C ASP A 25 7.77 -25.85 -4.85
N SER A 26 7.43 -27.01 -4.36
CA SER A 26 6.05 -27.43 -4.13
C SER A 26 5.30 -26.58 -3.09
N GLN A 27 6.00 -25.75 -2.33
CA GLN A 27 5.43 -24.83 -1.34
C GLN A 27 5.26 -23.41 -1.90
N GLY A 28 5.62 -23.19 -3.18
CA GLY A 28 5.53 -21.88 -3.84
C GLY A 28 6.69 -20.94 -3.51
N ARG A 29 7.83 -21.46 -3.01
CA ARG A 29 9.01 -20.67 -2.68
C ARG A 29 10.08 -20.80 -3.75
N ILE A 30 10.86 -19.76 -3.95
CA ILE A 30 12.04 -19.82 -4.82
C ILE A 30 13.08 -20.74 -4.17
N ALA A 31 13.29 -21.92 -4.78
CA ALA A 31 14.27 -22.90 -4.33
C ALA A 31 15.68 -22.57 -4.85
N GLU A 32 15.77 -22.17 -6.15
CA GLU A 32 17.05 -21.87 -6.79
C GLU A 32 16.87 -20.89 -7.94
N ILE A 33 17.88 -20.06 -8.17
CA ILE A 33 18.02 -19.19 -9.35
C ILE A 33 19.35 -19.50 -9.98
N GLY A 34 19.36 -20.00 -11.23
CA GLY A 34 20.58 -20.46 -11.88
C GLY A 34 20.39 -20.66 -13.38
N LYS A 35 21.24 -21.49 -13.98
CA LYS A 35 21.14 -21.88 -15.38
C LYS A 35 21.05 -23.38 -15.51
N GLY A 36 20.22 -23.85 -16.45
CA GLY A 36 20.08 -25.28 -16.73
C GLY A 36 19.40 -26.06 -15.60
N LEU A 37 18.55 -25.40 -14.81
CA LEU A 37 17.77 -26.03 -13.77
C LEU A 37 16.74 -26.99 -14.37
N LYS A 38 16.25 -27.91 -13.54
CA LYS A 38 15.23 -28.90 -13.93
C LYS A 38 14.08 -28.81 -12.92
N GLY A 39 12.86 -28.84 -13.43
CA GLY A 39 11.63 -28.86 -12.62
C GLY A 39 10.65 -29.87 -13.19
N THR A 40 9.62 -30.19 -12.42
CA THR A 40 8.56 -31.12 -12.83
C THR A 40 7.66 -30.51 -13.92
N GLU A 41 7.33 -29.23 -13.76
CA GLU A 41 6.63 -28.42 -14.75
C GLU A 41 7.54 -27.30 -15.24
N THR A 42 7.51 -26.99 -16.54
CA THR A 42 8.35 -25.94 -17.11
C THR A 42 7.49 -24.94 -17.83
N LEU A 43 7.68 -23.66 -17.50
CA LEU A 43 7.11 -22.51 -18.20
C LEU A 43 8.25 -21.77 -18.93
N ASP A 44 8.19 -21.73 -20.26
CA ASP A 44 9.11 -20.93 -21.05
C ASP A 44 8.77 -19.44 -20.87
N VAL A 45 9.72 -18.70 -20.32
CA VAL A 45 9.63 -17.26 -20.10
C VAL A 45 10.74 -16.50 -20.82
N GLN A 46 11.26 -17.07 -21.91
CA GLN A 46 12.26 -16.40 -22.73
C GLN A 46 11.74 -15.05 -23.24
N GLY A 47 12.56 -14.01 -23.12
CA GLY A 47 12.20 -12.65 -23.49
C GLY A 47 11.31 -11.92 -22.47
N LYS A 48 10.89 -12.59 -21.39
CA LYS A 48 10.13 -11.98 -20.30
C LYS A 48 11.04 -11.58 -19.13
N ILE A 49 10.56 -10.62 -18.34
CA ILE A 49 11.20 -10.19 -17.10
C ILE A 49 10.58 -10.96 -15.93
N ILE A 50 11.42 -11.48 -15.06
CA ILE A 50 11.05 -12.08 -13.79
C ILE A 50 11.55 -11.13 -12.69
N SER A 51 10.66 -10.61 -11.87
CA SER A 51 10.99 -9.77 -10.72
C SER A 51 10.13 -10.18 -9.52
N SER A 52 10.44 -9.65 -8.34
CA SER A 52 9.46 -9.64 -7.24
C SER A 52 8.20 -8.91 -7.69
N GLY A 53 7.05 -9.33 -7.16
CA GLY A 53 5.80 -8.63 -7.40
C GLY A 53 5.84 -7.21 -6.81
N PHE A 54 4.98 -6.35 -7.33
CA PHE A 54 4.83 -4.99 -6.80
C PHE A 54 4.08 -4.99 -5.48
N VAL A 55 4.36 -3.99 -4.66
CA VAL A 55 3.63 -3.71 -3.42
C VAL A 55 3.08 -2.29 -3.51
N ASP A 56 1.76 -2.15 -3.35
CA ASP A 56 1.13 -0.84 -3.25
C ASP A 56 0.98 -0.47 -1.77
N LEU A 57 1.55 0.66 -1.37
CA LEU A 57 1.49 1.14 0.01
C LEU A 57 0.27 2.02 0.30
N ASN A 58 -0.56 2.31 -0.71
CA ASN A 58 -1.66 3.26 -0.59
C ASN A 58 -2.84 2.87 -1.49
N ALA A 59 -3.43 1.70 -1.25
CA ALA A 59 -4.58 1.22 -2.01
C ALA A 59 -5.89 1.46 -1.25
N TYR A 60 -6.90 1.96 -1.95
CA TYR A 60 -8.27 1.98 -1.49
C TYR A 60 -9.05 0.87 -2.20
N LEU A 61 -9.52 -0.11 -1.45
CA LEU A 61 -10.18 -1.30 -1.99
C LEU A 61 -11.69 -1.37 -1.69
N GLY A 62 -12.27 -0.24 -1.25
CA GLY A 62 -13.63 -0.24 -0.76
C GLY A 62 -13.77 -1.03 0.56
N GLY A 63 -15.00 -1.33 0.91
CA GLY A 63 -15.34 -2.07 2.14
C GLY A 63 -16.82 -2.39 2.19
N PRO A 64 -17.33 -2.87 3.34
CA PRO A 64 -18.74 -3.28 3.47
C PRO A 64 -19.73 -2.18 3.10
N GLU A 65 -19.33 -0.92 3.29
CA GLU A 65 -20.18 0.25 3.08
C GLU A 65 -20.02 0.90 1.69
N ASP A 66 -19.00 0.49 0.91
CA ASP A 66 -18.69 1.03 -0.42
C ASP A 66 -18.54 -0.06 -1.50
N GLN A 67 -19.45 -1.01 -1.51
CA GLN A 67 -19.45 -2.10 -2.50
C GLN A 67 -19.86 -1.67 -3.91
N LEU A 68 -20.40 -0.46 -4.06
CA LEU A 68 -20.83 0.07 -5.36
C LEU A 68 -19.66 0.61 -6.18
N SER A 69 -18.62 1.12 -5.51
CA SER A 69 -17.43 1.67 -6.18
C SER A 69 -16.45 0.56 -6.52
N GLU A 70 -16.08 -0.25 -5.53
CA GLU A 70 -15.14 -1.35 -5.68
C GLU A 70 -15.32 -2.36 -4.54
N THR A 71 -15.05 -3.65 -4.81
CA THR A 71 -14.98 -4.69 -3.80
C THR A 71 -13.52 -5.13 -3.60
N ILE A 72 -13.22 -5.76 -2.47
CA ILE A 72 -11.89 -6.34 -2.23
C ILE A 72 -11.53 -7.33 -3.34
N THR A 73 -12.47 -8.15 -3.79
CA THR A 73 -12.24 -9.11 -4.87
C THR A 73 -11.90 -8.40 -6.19
N SER A 74 -12.69 -7.39 -6.60
CA SER A 74 -12.43 -6.69 -7.87
C SER A 74 -11.15 -5.86 -7.83
N GLY A 75 -10.88 -5.17 -6.72
CA GLY A 75 -9.66 -4.39 -6.54
C GLY A 75 -8.41 -5.27 -6.52
N THR A 76 -8.45 -6.40 -5.82
CA THR A 76 -7.31 -7.33 -5.80
C THR A 76 -7.14 -8.09 -7.12
N GLU A 77 -8.22 -8.35 -7.88
CA GLU A 77 -8.12 -8.85 -9.25
C GLU A 77 -7.38 -7.87 -10.16
N SER A 78 -7.69 -6.58 -10.07
CA SER A 78 -7.00 -5.52 -10.80
C SER A 78 -5.54 -5.43 -10.37
N ALA A 79 -5.25 -5.51 -9.07
CA ALA A 79 -3.90 -5.50 -8.52
C ALA A 79 -3.06 -6.67 -9.09
N VAL A 80 -3.57 -7.90 -9.04
CA VAL A 80 -2.88 -9.09 -9.57
C VAL A 80 -2.62 -8.96 -11.07
N LYS A 81 -3.59 -8.46 -11.85
CA LYS A 81 -3.40 -8.20 -13.28
C LYS A 81 -2.32 -7.12 -13.54
N GLY A 82 -2.15 -6.18 -12.62
CA GLY A 82 -1.08 -5.18 -12.63
C GLY A 82 0.28 -5.69 -12.15
N GLY A 83 0.36 -6.94 -11.66
CA GLY A 83 1.60 -7.52 -11.14
C GLY A 83 1.86 -7.23 -9.66
N TYR A 84 0.85 -6.75 -8.92
CA TYR A 84 0.93 -6.56 -7.48
C TYR A 84 0.69 -7.88 -6.74
N THR A 85 1.53 -8.17 -5.76
CA THR A 85 1.42 -9.36 -4.89
C THR A 85 0.96 -9.01 -3.49
N ALA A 86 1.09 -7.74 -3.10
CA ALA A 86 0.57 -7.22 -1.85
C ALA A 86 0.08 -5.77 -2.02
N VAL A 87 -0.94 -5.41 -1.25
CA VAL A 87 -1.45 -4.05 -1.19
C VAL A 87 -1.73 -3.65 0.25
N VAL A 88 -1.41 -2.42 0.61
CA VAL A 88 -1.79 -1.84 1.90
C VAL A 88 -3.15 -1.17 1.73
N ALA A 89 -4.18 -1.77 2.32
CA ALA A 89 -5.53 -1.21 2.32
C ALA A 89 -5.62 -0.09 3.35
N ILE A 90 -5.73 1.15 2.85
CA ILE A 90 -5.84 2.34 3.70
C ILE A 90 -7.30 2.60 4.09
N SER A 91 -7.46 3.23 5.25
CA SER A 91 -8.73 3.75 5.73
C SER A 91 -9.10 5.03 4.99
N ARG A 92 -10.28 5.08 4.39
CA ARG A 92 -10.83 6.25 3.69
C ARG A 92 -12.36 6.22 3.74
N ASP A 93 -12.98 7.40 3.82
CA ASP A 93 -14.44 7.51 3.76
C ASP A 93 -15.02 6.85 2.49
N PRO A 94 -16.13 6.11 2.59
CA PRO A 94 -16.93 5.86 3.80
C PRO A 94 -16.41 4.74 4.71
N VAL A 95 -15.33 4.04 4.35
CA VAL A 95 -14.78 2.90 5.10
C VAL A 95 -13.71 3.36 6.05
N VAL A 96 -14.06 3.58 7.30
CA VAL A 96 -13.13 4.03 8.34
C VAL A 96 -12.70 2.87 9.24
N VAL A 97 -11.39 2.60 9.29
CA VAL A 97 -10.78 1.51 10.06
C VAL A 97 -10.10 2.10 11.30
N ASP A 98 -10.88 2.68 12.20
CA ASP A 98 -10.41 3.43 13.36
C ASP A 98 -10.63 2.73 14.72
N ASN A 99 -11.06 1.48 14.71
CA ASN A 99 -11.27 0.66 15.90
C ASN A 99 -11.03 -0.83 15.60
N ALA A 100 -10.87 -1.63 16.67
CA ALA A 100 -10.57 -3.06 16.54
C ALA A 100 -11.66 -3.87 15.82
N SER A 101 -12.91 -3.42 15.86
CA SER A 101 -14.03 -4.11 15.21
C SER A 101 -13.98 -3.93 13.70
N SER A 102 -13.77 -2.70 13.23
CA SER A 102 -13.64 -2.40 11.80
C SER A 102 -12.40 -3.06 11.19
N VAL A 103 -11.29 -3.13 11.95
CA VAL A 103 -10.10 -3.92 11.52
C VAL A 103 -10.45 -5.38 11.30
N LYS A 104 -11.11 -6.04 12.26
CA LYS A 104 -11.48 -7.45 12.14
C LYS A 104 -12.40 -7.70 10.96
N ALA A 105 -13.40 -6.85 10.76
CA ALA A 105 -14.31 -6.94 9.63
C ALA A 105 -13.56 -6.85 8.29
N LEU A 106 -12.60 -5.93 8.16
CA LEU A 106 -11.79 -5.81 6.96
C LEU A 106 -10.85 -7.02 6.77
N MET A 107 -10.25 -7.54 7.86
CA MET A 107 -9.43 -8.75 7.80
C MET A 107 -10.25 -9.98 7.37
N GLU A 108 -11.50 -10.11 7.79
CA GLU A 108 -12.39 -11.18 7.37
C GLU A 108 -12.71 -11.09 5.86
N LEU A 109 -13.04 -9.90 5.38
CA LEU A 109 -13.25 -9.65 3.95
C LEU A 109 -11.99 -9.89 3.12
N SER A 110 -10.81 -9.62 3.69
CA SER A 110 -9.52 -9.83 3.02
C SER A 110 -9.20 -11.30 2.74
N GLN A 111 -9.93 -12.25 3.34
CA GLN A 111 -9.77 -13.69 3.04
C GLN A 111 -10.21 -14.06 1.62
N GLU A 112 -11.03 -13.23 0.97
CA GLU A 112 -11.45 -13.40 -0.42
C GLU A 112 -10.52 -12.73 -1.43
N ALA A 113 -9.44 -12.10 -0.95
CA ALA A 113 -8.50 -11.37 -1.78
C ALA A 113 -7.62 -12.29 -2.63
N LEU A 114 -7.27 -11.85 -3.83
CA LEU A 114 -6.39 -12.58 -4.76
C LEU A 114 -4.89 -12.28 -4.55
N CYS A 115 -4.56 -11.24 -3.78
CA CYS A 115 -3.21 -10.93 -3.31
C CYS A 115 -3.23 -10.65 -1.81
N GLU A 116 -2.05 -10.53 -1.21
CA GLU A 116 -1.94 -10.19 0.21
C GLU A 116 -2.51 -8.80 0.49
N ILE A 117 -3.41 -8.69 1.48
CA ILE A 117 -3.88 -7.41 1.99
C ILE A 117 -3.27 -7.14 3.35
N ILE A 118 -2.55 -6.04 3.45
CA ILE A 118 -2.04 -5.49 4.70
C ILE A 118 -3.01 -4.39 5.13
N VAL A 119 -3.75 -4.62 6.21
CA VAL A 119 -4.70 -3.64 6.72
C VAL A 119 -3.95 -2.50 7.40
N ALA A 120 -4.20 -1.26 6.98
CA ALA A 120 -3.78 -0.07 7.69
C ALA A 120 -4.95 0.50 8.49
N GLY A 121 -4.78 0.64 9.81
CA GLY A 121 -5.74 1.35 10.64
C GLY A 121 -5.70 2.86 10.40
N SER A 122 -6.78 3.57 10.70
CA SER A 122 -6.74 5.03 10.73
C SER A 122 -5.97 5.52 11.96
N ALA A 123 -5.08 6.48 11.77
CA ALA A 123 -4.37 7.12 12.87
C ALA A 123 -5.27 8.06 13.70
N THR A 124 -6.38 8.52 13.10
CA THR A 124 -7.38 9.39 13.73
C THR A 124 -8.78 8.82 13.61
N LEU A 125 -9.65 9.16 14.54
CA LEU A 125 -11.06 8.76 14.51
C LEU A 125 -11.75 9.44 13.32
N HIS A 126 -12.59 8.67 12.62
CA HIS A 126 -13.37 9.14 11.46
C HIS A 126 -12.52 9.75 10.33
N ASN A 127 -11.23 9.44 10.27
CA ASN A 127 -10.25 10.08 9.39
C ASN A 127 -10.24 11.61 9.51
N ASP A 128 -10.66 12.16 10.64
CA ASP A 128 -10.61 13.59 10.88
C ASP A 128 -9.25 14.01 11.51
N ALA A 129 -8.93 15.29 11.44
CA ALA A 129 -7.62 15.79 11.86
C ALA A 129 -7.44 15.92 13.38
N GLY A 130 -8.48 15.67 14.19
CA GLY A 130 -8.51 16.17 15.57
C GLY A 130 -8.27 15.13 16.66
N THR A 131 -8.69 13.88 16.50
CA THR A 131 -8.70 12.90 17.60
C THR A 131 -7.96 11.63 17.21
N MET A 132 -6.93 11.29 17.99
CA MET A 132 -6.16 10.05 17.79
C MET A 132 -7.04 8.80 17.99
N SER A 133 -6.94 7.85 17.11
CA SER A 133 -7.55 6.51 17.24
C SER A 133 -6.94 5.73 18.40
N PRO A 134 -7.62 4.70 18.94
CA PRO A 134 -7.08 3.85 20.00
C PRO A 134 -5.99 2.91 19.45
N LEU A 135 -4.83 3.48 19.06
CA LEU A 135 -3.73 2.78 18.37
C LEU A 135 -3.31 1.48 19.07
N GLY A 136 -3.30 1.47 20.41
CA GLY A 136 -2.94 0.29 21.19
C GLY A 136 -3.93 -0.86 21.02
N GLU A 137 -5.23 -0.58 20.99
CA GLU A 137 -6.29 -1.59 20.80
C GLU A 137 -6.26 -2.13 19.37
N ILE A 138 -6.09 -1.24 18.41
CA ILE A 138 -5.96 -1.62 16.99
C ILE A 138 -4.68 -2.47 16.79
N SER A 139 -3.56 -2.07 17.37
CA SER A 139 -2.31 -2.84 17.28
C SER A 139 -2.42 -4.22 17.92
N ALA A 140 -3.25 -4.39 18.94
CA ALA A 140 -3.51 -5.69 19.59
C ALA A 140 -4.20 -6.70 18.63
N THR A 141 -4.82 -6.23 17.53
CA THR A 141 -5.37 -7.10 16.46
C THR A 141 -4.30 -7.61 15.49
N GLY A 142 -3.06 -7.15 15.61
CA GLY A 142 -1.95 -7.49 14.71
C GLY A 142 -1.60 -6.40 13.69
N VAL A 143 -2.40 -5.34 13.59
CA VAL A 143 -2.10 -4.19 12.70
C VAL A 143 -0.84 -3.48 13.15
N ARG A 144 0.04 -3.17 12.20
CA ARG A 144 1.30 -2.43 12.41
C ARG A 144 1.44 -1.22 11.51
N MET A 145 0.53 -1.02 10.57
CA MET A 145 0.52 0.15 9.69
C MET A 145 -0.70 1.00 9.99
N PHE A 146 -0.51 2.30 10.05
CA PHE A 146 -1.58 3.27 10.28
C PHE A 146 -1.51 4.37 9.25
N SER A 147 -2.67 4.74 8.73
CA SER A 147 -2.82 5.78 7.72
C SER A 147 -3.25 7.09 8.37
N ALA A 148 -2.53 8.14 8.08
CA ALA A 148 -2.92 9.53 8.23
C ALA A 148 -3.01 10.20 6.84
N ILE A 149 -3.47 9.44 5.84
CA ILE A 149 -3.67 9.86 4.47
C ILE A 149 -5.13 10.26 4.34
N GLY A 150 -5.39 11.54 4.24
CA GLY A 150 -6.74 12.10 4.18
C GLY A 150 -6.66 13.61 4.37
N PRO A 151 -7.65 14.21 5.04
CA PRO A 151 -7.50 15.59 5.45
C PRO A 151 -6.20 15.72 6.26
N PRO A 152 -5.35 16.71 5.94
CA PRO A 152 -4.06 16.86 6.63
C PRO A 152 -4.29 16.94 8.13
N LEU A 153 -3.42 16.30 8.90
CA LEU A 153 -3.38 16.47 10.34
C LEU A 153 -3.02 17.94 10.61
N THR A 154 -4.02 18.79 10.74
CA THR A 154 -3.84 20.23 10.98
C THR A 154 -3.39 20.53 12.40
N ASP A 155 -3.47 19.53 13.29
CA ASP A 155 -3.03 19.62 14.69
C ASP A 155 -1.69 18.89 14.89
N PHE A 156 -0.61 19.66 14.91
CA PHE A 156 0.73 19.15 15.18
C PHE A 156 0.89 18.51 16.57
N GLU A 157 0.06 18.85 17.56
CA GLU A 157 0.06 18.19 18.84
C GLU A 157 -0.43 16.74 18.72
N THR A 158 -1.52 16.52 17.99
CA THR A 158 -2.04 15.18 17.69
C THR A 158 -1.05 14.38 16.87
N THR A 159 -0.44 14.98 15.83
CA THR A 159 0.61 14.34 15.02
C THR A 159 1.77 13.88 15.90
N ARG A 160 2.28 14.75 16.77
CA ARG A 160 3.37 14.41 17.71
C ARG A 160 2.97 13.23 18.62
N ARG A 161 1.77 13.25 19.18
CA ARG A 161 1.28 12.16 20.04
C ARG A 161 1.20 10.84 19.28
N ILE A 162 0.69 10.84 18.04
CA ILE A 162 0.64 9.66 17.19
C ILE A 162 2.06 9.11 16.98
N MET A 163 3.05 9.97 16.67
CA MET A 163 4.44 9.56 16.49
C MET A 163 5.07 8.98 17.77
N GLU A 164 4.80 9.58 18.95
CA GLU A 164 5.26 9.05 20.22
C GLU A 164 4.65 7.67 20.54
N TYR A 165 3.35 7.48 20.27
CA TYR A 165 2.68 6.19 20.41
C TYR A 165 3.17 5.16 19.39
N SER A 166 3.49 5.59 18.18
CA SER A 166 4.00 4.71 17.10
C SER A 166 5.28 4.00 17.53
N GLN A 167 6.19 4.69 18.21
CA GLN A 167 7.42 4.07 18.73
C GLN A 167 7.12 2.97 19.76
N LYS A 168 6.15 3.19 20.65
CA LYS A 168 5.81 2.23 21.70
C LYS A 168 5.24 0.92 21.17
N TYR A 169 4.47 0.98 20.08
CA TYR A 169 3.74 -0.16 19.51
C TYR A 169 4.39 -0.69 18.22
N GLU A 170 5.58 -0.20 17.86
CA GLU A 170 6.28 -0.56 16.62
C GLU A 170 5.41 -0.37 15.38
N ILE A 171 4.73 0.78 15.32
CA ILE A 171 3.81 1.15 14.25
C ILE A 171 4.56 1.91 13.16
N THR A 172 4.27 1.59 11.90
CA THR A 172 4.62 2.41 10.73
C THR A 172 3.48 3.35 10.42
N LEU A 173 3.74 4.66 10.38
CA LEU A 173 2.77 5.67 10.01
C LEU A 173 2.91 6.02 8.53
N LEU A 174 1.82 5.90 7.78
CA LEU A 174 1.69 6.40 6.41
C LEU A 174 1.12 7.81 6.51
N TYR A 175 1.94 8.80 6.19
CA TYR A 175 1.60 10.21 6.32
C TYR A 175 1.63 10.92 4.97
N SER A 176 0.64 11.78 4.72
CA SER A 176 0.60 12.63 3.53
C SER A 176 0.93 14.07 3.92
N CYS A 177 2.10 14.53 3.52
CA CYS A 177 2.54 15.90 3.76
C CYS A 177 1.84 16.84 2.77
N SER A 178 0.79 17.52 3.19
CA SER A 178 0.11 18.51 2.36
C SER A 178 -0.70 19.47 3.23
N ASN A 179 -0.21 20.69 3.40
CA ASN A 179 -0.93 21.71 4.15
C ASN A 179 -2.12 22.23 3.35
N SER A 180 -3.34 21.96 3.84
CA SER A 180 -4.58 22.30 3.15
C SER A 180 -4.82 23.80 2.96
N PHE A 181 -4.30 24.62 3.87
CA PHE A 181 -4.44 26.09 3.77
C PHE A 181 -3.56 26.66 2.66
N LEU A 182 -2.39 26.06 2.44
CA LEU A 182 -1.46 26.47 1.39
C LEU A 182 -1.79 25.85 0.03
N SER A 183 -2.27 24.62 0.02
CA SER A 183 -2.65 23.92 -1.22
C SER A 183 -4.05 24.30 -1.74
N SER A 184 -4.93 24.76 -0.87
CA SER A 184 -6.33 25.19 -1.04
C SER A 184 -6.98 24.81 -2.39
N ASN A 185 -6.95 25.69 -3.39
CA ASN A 185 -7.56 25.50 -4.71
C ASN A 185 -6.54 25.13 -5.80
N GLY A 186 -5.32 24.78 -5.41
CA GLY A 186 -4.28 24.40 -6.37
C GLY A 186 -4.57 23.04 -7.01
N ALA A 187 -4.30 22.94 -8.31
CA ALA A 187 -4.53 21.74 -9.09
C ALA A 187 -3.24 21.13 -9.68
N MET A 188 -2.13 21.83 -9.52
CA MET A 188 -0.80 21.40 -9.95
C MET A 188 0.27 22.16 -9.17
N ASN A 189 1.53 21.75 -9.27
CA ASN A 189 2.63 22.49 -8.65
C ASN A 189 2.74 23.90 -9.22
N GLU A 190 2.98 24.89 -8.35
CA GLU A 190 3.26 26.27 -8.75
C GLU A 190 4.54 26.36 -9.57
N GLY A 191 4.49 27.09 -10.68
CA GLY A 191 5.65 27.29 -11.54
C GLY A 191 5.32 27.90 -12.88
N SER A 192 6.27 27.87 -13.81
CA SER A 192 6.10 28.43 -15.15
C SER A 192 4.93 27.80 -15.93
N VAL A 193 4.72 26.49 -15.74
CA VAL A 193 3.65 25.75 -16.44
C VAL A 193 2.28 26.15 -15.90
N SER A 194 2.10 26.19 -14.57
CA SER A 194 0.83 26.61 -13.95
C SER A 194 0.48 28.05 -14.35
N SER A 195 1.48 28.94 -14.36
CA SER A 195 1.31 30.33 -14.79
C SER A 195 0.93 30.46 -16.27
N GLN A 196 1.56 29.70 -17.16
CA GLN A 196 1.24 29.71 -18.60
C GLN A 196 -0.15 29.16 -18.89
N LEU A 197 -0.59 28.14 -18.13
CA LEU A 197 -1.90 27.51 -18.30
C LEU A 197 -3.02 28.27 -17.58
N GLY A 198 -2.69 29.24 -16.71
CA GLY A 198 -3.66 29.95 -15.88
C GLY A 198 -4.33 29.03 -14.83
N ILE A 199 -3.64 27.93 -14.45
CA ILE A 199 -4.12 26.96 -13.46
C ILE A 199 -3.54 27.33 -12.10
N PRO A 200 -4.36 27.39 -11.02
CA PRO A 200 -3.88 27.67 -9.68
C PRO A 200 -2.79 26.66 -9.25
N GLY A 201 -1.64 27.19 -8.84
CA GLY A 201 -0.50 26.39 -8.39
C GLY A 201 -0.55 26.09 -6.88
N ILE A 202 0.02 24.96 -6.50
CA ILE A 202 0.30 24.59 -5.11
C ILE A 202 1.77 24.95 -4.85
N PRO A 203 2.08 25.84 -3.89
CA PRO A 203 3.45 26.20 -3.58
C PRO A 203 4.17 25.01 -2.91
N THR A 204 5.46 24.82 -3.19
CA THR A 204 6.26 23.74 -2.63
C THR A 204 6.28 23.71 -1.10
N VAL A 205 6.21 24.90 -0.49
CA VAL A 205 6.12 25.03 0.97
C VAL A 205 4.89 24.34 1.58
N ALA A 206 3.86 24.04 0.78
CA ALA A 206 2.68 23.29 1.26
C ALA A 206 3.03 21.86 1.68
N GLU A 207 4.06 21.26 1.08
CA GLU A 207 4.59 19.96 1.47
C GLU A 207 5.70 20.11 2.50
N GLU A 208 6.63 21.04 2.29
CA GLU A 208 7.82 21.24 3.13
C GLU A 208 7.49 21.56 4.60
N ILE A 209 6.39 22.27 4.86
CA ILE A 209 5.99 22.65 6.22
C ILE A 209 5.46 21.47 7.04
N GLU A 210 5.07 20.37 6.37
CA GLU A 210 4.52 19.17 6.99
C GLU A 210 5.60 18.07 7.20
N VAL A 211 6.80 18.27 6.68
CA VAL A 211 7.96 17.38 6.86
C VAL A 211 8.78 17.81 8.06
#